data_3d4d7ed3c78f61fde2c7e82ddf793b1f
#
_entry.id   3d4d7ed3c78f61fde2c7e82ddf793b1f
#
_cell.length_a   1.000
_cell.length_b   1.000
_cell.length_c   1.000
_cell.angle_alpha   90.00
_cell.angle_beta   90.00
_cell.angle_gamma   90.00
#
_symmetry.space_group_name_H-M   'P 1'
#
loop_
_entity.id
_entity.type
_entity.pdbx_description
1 polymer ?
#
loop_
_entity_poly.entity_id
_entity_poly.type
_entity_poly.pdbx_seq_one_letter_code
_entity_poly.pdbx_strand_id
1 'polypeptide(L)'
;MQLTNKASVATALAGAACALLGTPAVQAEEDMLKDWKFDTAILYYGETDRVSLAEGVINATKTNDDDSIFNVKLVIDTLTGASANGAVAQPSAQTFSRPSGKDGYVVNAGETPLDDTFRDTRVQVSSSWMQPFADTWRATGAVNVSTEYDYLSLGLSGLLEKDLFMRNTTLSAGLSFQFDSIDPVGGTPDALTSMLVPTYIGDDVGEGEDEFEWDDDYEEGENKTGSESKTTTDLIVGVTQVINRRMLMQFNYGLSVVDGYMTDPYKLVSVVDGAGMTQDVIYEGRPDSRTKHSFFWQTKYALDSGVVDVSYRFATDDWEIDSHTIDSRFRFNLGDNNYIQPHLRYYQQSAAEFYRP
;
A
#
# COMPACT_ATOMS: atom_id res chain seq x y z
N MET A 1 21.34 -3.88 6.70
CA MET A 1 22.10 -2.61 6.89
C MET A 1 21.09 -1.61 7.44
N GLN A 2 21.02 -1.47 8.78
CA GLN A 2 20.05 -0.60 9.45
C GLN A 2 20.50 0.86 9.32
N LEU A 3 19.65 1.70 8.71
CA LEU A 3 19.85 3.14 8.66
C LEU A 3 19.40 3.75 10.00
N THR A 4 20.33 4.03 10.87
CA THR A 4 20.11 4.40 12.28
C THR A 4 19.78 5.88 12.54
N ASN A 5 19.36 6.69 11.54
CA ASN A 5 19.10 8.10 11.80
C ASN A 5 18.02 8.69 10.88
N LYS A 6 16.99 9.37 11.43
CA LYS A 6 15.92 10.04 10.66
C LYS A 6 16.46 11.00 9.60
N ALA A 7 17.65 11.60 9.83
CA ALA A 7 18.35 12.43 8.86
C ALA A 7 18.91 11.62 7.67
N SER A 8 19.19 10.32 7.83
CA SER A 8 19.83 9.52 6.79
C SER A 8 18.87 9.06 5.69
N VAL A 9 17.60 8.87 5.98
CA VAL A 9 16.58 8.45 4.99
C VAL A 9 16.21 9.62 4.08
N ALA A 10 15.96 10.80 4.67
CA ALA A 10 15.73 12.02 3.89
C ALA A 10 16.96 12.39 3.04
N THR A 11 18.17 12.16 3.56
CA THR A 11 19.43 12.40 2.83
C THR A 11 19.66 11.37 1.73
N ALA A 12 19.29 10.10 1.94
CA ALA A 12 19.37 9.06 0.91
C ALA A 12 18.35 9.28 -0.22
N LEU A 13 17.11 9.70 0.11
CA LEU A 13 16.09 10.09 -0.87
C LEU A 13 16.47 11.37 -1.62
N ALA A 14 16.99 12.38 -0.92
CA ALA A 14 17.51 13.59 -1.55
C ALA A 14 18.73 13.28 -2.41
N GLY A 15 19.62 12.39 -1.97
CA GLY A 15 20.77 11.90 -2.73
C GLY A 15 20.40 11.15 -3.98
N ALA A 16 19.40 10.26 -3.91
CA ALA A 16 18.85 9.54 -5.06
C ALA A 16 18.15 10.50 -6.05
N ALA A 17 17.36 11.46 -5.54
CA ALA A 17 16.74 12.50 -6.37
C ALA A 17 17.78 13.42 -7.01
N CYS A 18 18.84 13.84 -6.27
CA CYS A 18 19.92 14.66 -6.81
C CYS A 18 20.81 13.91 -7.79
N ALA A 19 21.06 12.60 -7.58
CA ALA A 19 21.80 11.77 -8.52
C ALA A 19 21.06 11.60 -9.85
N LEU A 20 19.74 11.60 -9.82
CA LEU A 20 18.89 11.53 -11.02
C LEU A 20 18.74 12.90 -11.73
N LEU A 21 18.83 14.02 -10.98
CA LEU A 21 18.71 15.36 -11.52
C LEU A 21 20.07 15.99 -11.89
N GLY A 22 21.19 15.42 -11.43
CA GLY A 22 22.52 16.00 -11.47
C GLY A 22 23.60 15.28 -12.26
N THR A 23 23.27 14.24 -13.04
CA THR A 23 24.28 13.63 -13.93
C THR A 23 24.54 14.55 -15.13
N PRO A 24 25.80 14.97 -15.39
CA PRO A 24 26.11 15.61 -16.64
C PRO A 24 25.83 14.61 -17.77
N ALA A 25 24.97 14.99 -18.71
CA ALA A 25 24.64 14.20 -19.88
C ALA A 25 25.93 13.79 -20.61
N VAL A 26 26.22 12.51 -20.63
CA VAL A 26 27.23 11.94 -21.52
C VAL A 26 26.60 11.92 -22.90
N GLN A 27 27.18 12.64 -23.86
CA GLN A 27 26.64 12.84 -25.22
C GLN A 27 26.30 11.56 -26.01
N ALA A 28 26.69 10.38 -25.52
CA ALA A 28 26.36 9.11 -26.14
C ALA A 28 24.98 8.54 -25.70
N GLU A 29 24.35 9.10 -24.66
CA GLU A 29 23.05 8.65 -24.12
C GLU A 29 21.86 9.47 -24.62
N GLU A 30 22.07 10.63 -25.25
CA GLU A 30 20.98 11.48 -25.74
C GLU A 30 20.10 10.79 -26.78
N ASP A 31 20.65 9.91 -27.60
CA ASP A 31 19.90 9.17 -28.64
C ASP A 31 19.05 8.04 -28.04
N MET A 32 19.47 7.44 -26.93
CA MET A 32 18.70 6.36 -26.26
C MET A 32 17.52 6.87 -25.47
N LEU A 33 17.59 8.09 -24.96
CA LEU A 33 16.56 8.69 -24.09
C LEU A 33 15.63 9.67 -24.81
N LYS A 34 15.86 9.92 -26.10
CA LYS A 34 15.18 10.93 -26.89
C LYS A 34 13.65 10.80 -26.91
N ASP A 35 13.13 9.57 -26.86
CA ASP A 35 11.71 9.27 -26.93
C ASP A 35 11.09 8.91 -25.58
N TRP A 36 11.85 9.12 -24.49
CA TRP A 36 11.42 8.83 -23.15
C TRP A 36 10.90 10.10 -22.46
N LYS A 37 9.76 9.95 -21.78
CA LYS A 37 9.22 10.94 -20.86
C LYS A 37 9.42 10.44 -19.44
N PHE A 38 10.02 11.29 -18.58
CA PHE A 38 10.23 11.01 -17.17
C PHE A 38 9.32 11.90 -16.34
N ASP A 39 8.57 11.28 -15.43
CA ASP A 39 7.77 11.95 -14.41
C ASP A 39 8.30 11.52 -13.04
N THR A 40 8.54 12.47 -12.14
CA THR A 40 9.02 12.21 -10.79
C THR A 40 8.11 12.86 -9.75
N ALA A 41 7.94 12.19 -8.61
CA ALA A 41 7.18 12.74 -7.50
C ALA A 41 7.83 12.38 -6.16
N ILE A 42 7.68 13.25 -5.18
CA ILE A 42 8.03 12.99 -3.78
C ILE A 42 6.79 13.26 -2.95
N LEU A 43 6.46 12.33 -2.08
CA LEU A 43 5.37 12.44 -1.11
C LEU A 43 5.95 12.36 0.29
N TYR A 44 5.44 13.19 1.17
CA TYR A 44 5.58 13.04 2.62
C TYR A 44 4.19 12.99 3.24
N TYR A 45 3.99 12.02 4.12
CA TYR A 45 2.79 11.89 4.93
C TYR A 45 3.18 11.75 6.40
N GLY A 46 2.45 12.36 7.30
CA GLY A 46 2.70 12.25 8.74
C GLY A 46 1.42 12.35 9.54
N GLU A 47 1.30 11.50 10.53
CA GLU A 47 0.29 11.55 11.59
C GLU A 47 0.97 11.91 12.90
N THR A 48 0.34 12.79 13.69
CA THR A 48 0.87 13.17 15.00
C THR A 48 0.93 11.95 15.91
N ASP A 49 2.12 11.70 16.47
CA ASP A 49 2.42 10.60 17.41
C ASP A 49 2.10 9.18 16.88
N ARG A 50 2.07 8.98 15.54
CA ARG A 50 1.78 7.70 14.91
C ARG A 50 2.76 7.36 13.80
N VAL A 51 2.40 7.65 12.56
CA VAL A 51 3.10 7.19 11.35
C VAL A 51 3.69 8.37 10.61
N SER A 52 4.90 8.18 10.10
CA SER A 52 5.50 9.05 9.09
C SER A 52 5.95 8.22 7.91
N LEU A 53 5.63 8.68 6.69
CA LEU A 53 5.98 8.02 5.45
C LEU A 53 6.63 9.03 4.51
N ALA A 54 7.71 8.60 3.85
CA ALA A 54 8.30 9.32 2.73
C ALA A 54 8.35 8.40 1.51
N GLU A 55 7.86 8.87 0.37
CA GLU A 55 7.82 8.11 -0.88
C GLU A 55 8.47 8.89 -2.01
N GLY A 56 9.30 8.21 -2.80
CA GLY A 56 9.85 8.69 -4.06
C GLY A 56 9.34 7.84 -5.22
N VAL A 57 8.86 8.49 -6.28
CA VAL A 57 8.35 7.84 -7.49
C VAL A 57 9.11 8.35 -8.70
N ILE A 58 9.55 7.41 -9.54
CA ILE A 58 10.11 7.69 -10.87
C ILE A 58 9.31 6.87 -11.87
N ASN A 59 8.77 7.53 -12.88
CA ASN A 59 8.02 6.89 -13.96
C ASN A 59 8.64 7.27 -15.30
N ALA A 60 9.04 6.28 -16.08
CA ALA A 60 9.59 6.43 -17.41
C ALA A 60 8.64 5.84 -18.44
N THR A 61 8.25 6.63 -19.43
CA THR A 61 7.33 6.23 -20.49
C THR A 61 7.96 6.45 -21.85
N LYS A 62 7.91 5.45 -22.72
CA LYS A 62 8.33 5.52 -24.12
C LYS A 62 7.14 5.24 -25.02
N THR A 63 6.89 6.12 -25.95
CA THR A 63 5.93 5.90 -27.06
C THR A 63 6.71 5.59 -28.32
N ASN A 64 6.45 4.45 -28.95
CA ASN A 64 7.09 4.02 -30.17
C ASN A 64 6.30 4.50 -31.42
N ASP A 65 6.91 4.40 -32.60
CA ASP A 65 6.34 4.86 -33.87
C ASP A 65 5.07 4.10 -34.29
N ASP A 66 4.84 2.91 -33.75
CA ASP A 66 3.65 2.08 -33.95
C ASP A 66 2.53 2.34 -32.91
N ASP A 67 2.61 3.46 -32.20
CA ASP A 67 1.73 3.83 -31.10
C ASP A 67 1.76 2.86 -29.90
N SER A 68 2.70 1.92 -29.87
CA SER A 68 2.89 1.12 -28.66
C SER A 68 3.54 1.94 -27.54
N ILE A 69 3.17 1.66 -26.29
CA ILE A 69 3.66 2.37 -25.12
C ILE A 69 4.33 1.40 -24.16
N PHE A 70 5.59 1.67 -23.86
CA PHE A 70 6.33 1.00 -22.81
C PHE A 70 6.46 1.91 -21.59
N ASN A 71 6.17 1.37 -20.40
CA ASN A 71 6.26 2.11 -19.16
C ASN A 71 7.03 1.31 -18.12
N VAL A 72 7.89 1.99 -17.37
CA VAL A 72 8.55 1.46 -16.17
C VAL A 72 8.37 2.45 -15.04
N LYS A 73 7.96 1.95 -13.88
CA LYS A 73 7.77 2.75 -12.67
C LYS A 73 8.57 2.14 -11.53
N LEU A 74 9.36 2.97 -10.85
CA LEU A 74 10.04 2.66 -9.60
C LEU A 74 9.40 3.46 -8.48
N VAL A 75 9.07 2.79 -7.37
CA VAL A 75 8.64 3.41 -6.12
C VAL A 75 9.57 2.94 -5.01
N ILE A 76 10.02 3.89 -4.20
CA ILE A 76 10.74 3.61 -2.97
C ILE A 76 10.04 4.39 -1.88
N ASP A 77 9.54 3.70 -0.88
CA ASP A 77 8.94 4.33 0.28
C ASP A 77 9.51 3.76 1.59
N THR A 78 9.48 4.59 2.61
CA THR A 78 9.88 4.21 3.95
C THR A 78 8.84 4.71 4.94
N LEU A 79 8.45 3.82 5.83
CA LEU A 79 7.46 4.04 6.87
C LEU A 79 8.13 3.92 8.23
N THR A 80 7.78 4.83 9.14
CA THR A 80 8.25 4.79 10.53
C THR A 80 7.07 4.99 11.46
N GLY A 81 7.11 4.39 12.65
CA GLY A 81 6.03 4.41 13.62
C GLY A 81 5.04 3.27 13.40
N ALA A 82 4.02 3.17 14.21
CA ALA A 82 3.03 2.12 14.15
C ALA A 82 1.62 2.65 14.03
N SER A 83 0.80 1.96 13.24
CA SER A 83 -0.64 2.19 13.20
C SER A 83 -1.30 1.68 14.49
N ALA A 84 -2.44 2.25 14.84
CA ALA A 84 -3.23 1.78 15.98
C ALA A 84 -3.56 0.28 15.82
N ASN A 85 -3.48 -0.44 16.94
CA ASN A 85 -3.91 -1.83 17.08
C ASN A 85 -5.12 -1.90 18.03
N GLY A 86 -5.60 -3.10 18.35
CA GLY A 86 -6.70 -3.34 19.30
C GLY A 86 -6.25 -3.41 20.76
N ALA A 87 -4.97 -3.14 21.07
CA ALA A 87 -4.51 -3.10 22.46
C ALA A 87 -4.91 -1.78 23.12
N VAL A 88 -5.36 -1.86 24.39
CA VAL A 88 -5.90 -0.72 25.13
C VAL A 88 -4.93 -0.22 26.20
N ALA A 89 -4.98 1.10 26.45
CA ALA A 89 -4.20 1.72 27.52
C ALA A 89 -4.59 1.15 28.88
N GLN A 90 -3.60 0.89 29.75
CA GLN A 90 -3.79 0.36 31.10
C GLN A 90 -3.23 1.30 32.17
N PRO A 91 -3.72 1.23 33.40
CA PRO A 91 -3.20 2.04 34.51
C PRO A 91 -1.77 1.70 34.94
N SER A 92 -1.25 0.56 34.49
CA SER A 92 0.15 0.09 34.69
C SER A 92 0.90 0.05 33.36
N ALA A 93 2.22 0.03 33.43
CA ALA A 93 3.06 -0.23 32.25
C ALA A 93 2.78 -1.62 31.67
N GLN A 94 2.83 -1.73 30.36
CA GLN A 94 2.60 -2.96 29.61
C GLN A 94 3.82 -3.26 28.73
N THR A 95 4.17 -4.54 28.62
CA THR A 95 5.26 -5.00 27.74
C THR A 95 4.66 -5.75 26.56
N PHE A 96 5.15 -5.46 25.37
CA PHE A 96 4.72 -6.06 24.12
C PHE A 96 5.93 -6.62 23.36
N SER A 97 5.75 -7.71 22.62
CA SER A 97 6.74 -8.17 21.65
C SER A 97 6.78 -7.21 20.45
N ARG A 98 7.98 -7.01 19.91
CA ARG A 98 8.13 -6.20 18.67
C ARG A 98 7.61 -6.92 17.45
N PRO A 99 7.14 -6.18 16.43
CA PRO A 99 6.71 -6.76 15.17
C PRO A 99 7.77 -7.63 14.49
N SER A 100 9.05 -7.28 14.64
CA SER A 100 10.17 -8.08 14.11
C SER A 100 10.31 -9.47 14.77
N GLY A 101 9.54 -9.76 15.83
CA GLY A 101 9.66 -10.99 16.60
C GLY A 101 10.90 -11.05 17.49
N LYS A 102 11.76 -10.03 17.46
CA LYS A 102 12.94 -9.88 18.33
C LYS A 102 12.71 -8.73 19.29
N ASP A 103 13.03 -8.93 20.55
CA ASP A 103 12.87 -7.95 21.61
C ASP A 103 11.43 -7.56 21.93
N GLY A 104 11.26 -6.76 22.96
CA GLY A 104 10.01 -6.16 23.36
C GLY A 104 10.10 -4.64 23.43
N TYR A 105 8.96 -4.00 23.61
CA TYR A 105 8.88 -2.59 23.97
C TYR A 105 7.93 -2.39 25.14
N VAL A 106 8.18 -1.36 25.92
CA VAL A 106 7.38 -1.02 27.11
C VAL A 106 6.57 0.23 26.82
N VAL A 107 5.27 0.15 27.08
CA VAL A 107 4.34 1.27 27.02
C VAL A 107 4.03 1.73 28.43
N ASN A 108 4.13 3.04 28.68
CA ASN A 108 3.89 3.58 30.02
C ASN A 108 2.41 3.50 30.40
N ALA A 109 2.16 3.60 31.71
CA ALA A 109 0.80 3.64 32.23
C ALA A 109 -0.03 4.77 31.61
N GLY A 110 -1.22 4.45 31.14
CA GLY A 110 -2.16 5.38 30.51
C GLY A 110 -1.90 5.72 29.05
N GLU A 111 -0.83 5.20 28.45
CA GLU A 111 -0.51 5.39 27.03
C GLU A 111 -1.16 4.30 26.15
N THR A 112 -1.57 4.65 24.94
CA THR A 112 -2.03 3.68 23.95
C THR A 112 -0.84 2.87 23.44
N PRO A 113 -0.93 1.53 23.43
CA PRO A 113 0.16 0.69 22.98
C PRO A 113 0.45 0.90 21.48
N LEU A 114 1.61 1.47 21.19
CA LEU A 114 2.14 1.68 19.84
C LEU A 114 3.64 1.43 19.86
N ASP A 115 4.16 0.70 18.88
CA ASP A 115 5.61 0.58 18.69
C ASP A 115 6.09 1.77 17.84
N ASP A 116 6.76 2.73 18.48
CA ASP A 116 7.32 3.91 17.83
C ASP A 116 8.69 3.63 17.16
N THR A 117 9.23 2.41 17.34
CA THR A 117 10.51 1.99 16.75
C THR A 117 10.33 1.29 15.40
N PHE A 118 9.11 0.96 14.98
CA PHE A 118 8.80 0.30 13.71
C PHE A 118 9.35 1.10 12.52
N ARG A 119 10.03 0.42 11.62
CA ARG A 119 10.56 0.98 10.37
C ARG A 119 10.52 -0.07 9.30
N ASP A 120 9.99 0.29 8.17
CA ASP A 120 10.00 -0.56 6.99
C ASP A 120 10.35 0.26 5.75
N THR A 121 10.91 -0.40 4.74
CA THR A 121 11.26 0.20 3.46
C THR A 121 10.85 -0.74 2.34
N ARG A 122 9.96 -0.23 1.49
CA ARG A 122 9.48 -0.93 0.30
C ARG A 122 10.18 -0.43 -0.95
N VAL A 123 10.54 -1.37 -1.80
CA VAL A 123 10.98 -1.10 -3.17
C VAL A 123 10.05 -1.82 -4.13
N GLN A 124 9.42 -1.08 -5.03
CA GLN A 124 8.50 -1.61 -6.03
C GLN A 124 8.94 -1.23 -7.43
N VAL A 125 8.98 -2.21 -8.32
CA VAL A 125 9.19 -2.02 -9.76
C VAL A 125 7.99 -2.56 -10.52
N SER A 126 7.42 -1.74 -11.39
CA SER A 126 6.34 -2.14 -12.29
C SER A 126 6.75 -1.87 -13.72
N SER A 127 6.40 -2.76 -14.64
CA SER A 127 6.59 -2.55 -16.07
C SER A 127 5.34 -2.92 -16.83
N SER A 128 4.98 -2.15 -17.84
CA SER A 128 3.84 -2.44 -18.70
C SER A 128 4.15 -2.16 -20.17
N TRP A 129 3.51 -2.94 -21.03
CA TRP A 129 3.56 -2.79 -22.48
C TRP A 129 2.14 -2.75 -23.04
N MET A 130 1.77 -1.64 -23.64
CA MET A 130 0.52 -1.47 -24.39
C MET A 130 0.83 -1.58 -25.88
N GLN A 131 0.09 -2.44 -26.59
CA GLN A 131 0.19 -2.66 -28.01
C GLN A 131 -1.15 -2.47 -28.70
N PRO A 132 -1.29 -1.50 -29.62
CA PRO A 132 -2.38 -1.51 -30.58
C PRO A 132 -2.13 -2.67 -31.57
N PHE A 133 -3.12 -3.52 -31.79
CA PHE A 133 -2.95 -4.66 -32.71
C PHE A 133 -4.00 -4.72 -33.83
N ALA A 134 -4.98 -3.82 -33.78
CA ALA A 134 -5.95 -3.56 -34.86
C ALA A 134 -6.46 -2.13 -34.70
N ASP A 135 -7.16 -1.59 -35.70
CA ASP A 135 -7.59 -0.18 -35.75
C ASP A 135 -8.34 0.29 -34.50
N THR A 136 -8.98 -0.64 -33.78
CA THR A 136 -9.86 -0.34 -32.66
C THR A 136 -9.53 -1.14 -31.41
N TRP A 137 -8.47 -1.95 -31.39
CA TRP A 137 -8.10 -2.78 -30.28
C TRP A 137 -6.74 -2.40 -29.69
N ARG A 138 -6.63 -2.45 -28.37
CA ARG A 138 -5.38 -2.31 -27.61
C ARG A 138 -5.31 -3.42 -26.57
N ALA A 139 -4.14 -4.02 -26.43
CA ALA A 139 -3.83 -4.94 -25.35
C ALA A 139 -2.69 -4.37 -24.51
N THR A 140 -2.81 -4.45 -23.18
CA THR A 140 -1.75 -4.09 -22.24
C THR A 140 -1.42 -5.29 -21.37
N GLY A 141 -0.15 -5.63 -21.30
CA GLY A 141 0.39 -6.58 -20.31
C GLY A 141 1.24 -5.83 -19.31
N ALA A 142 1.20 -6.23 -18.03
CA ALA A 142 2.05 -5.62 -17.00
C ALA A 142 2.51 -6.64 -15.98
N VAL A 143 3.69 -6.36 -15.41
CA VAL A 143 4.29 -7.10 -14.30
C VAL A 143 4.61 -6.13 -13.18
N ASN A 144 4.52 -6.60 -11.93
CA ASN A 144 4.84 -5.85 -10.73
C ASN A 144 5.62 -6.72 -9.77
N VAL A 145 6.68 -6.17 -9.19
CA VAL A 145 7.44 -6.78 -8.11
C VAL A 145 7.59 -5.76 -7.00
N SER A 146 7.23 -6.12 -5.79
CA SER A 146 7.40 -5.29 -4.61
C SER A 146 8.05 -6.11 -3.52
N THR A 147 9.02 -5.55 -2.82
CA THR A 147 9.70 -6.21 -1.70
C THR A 147 9.84 -5.26 -0.53
N GLU A 148 9.59 -5.81 0.64
CA GLU A 148 9.82 -5.23 1.96
C GLU A 148 10.73 -6.17 2.74
N TYR A 149 10.97 -5.90 4.00
CA TYR A 149 11.85 -6.74 4.81
C TYR A 149 11.32 -8.17 4.97
N ASP A 150 10.02 -8.31 5.17
CA ASP A 150 9.30 -9.55 5.47
C ASP A 150 8.13 -9.82 4.50
N TYR A 151 8.09 -9.10 3.37
CA TYR A 151 7.01 -9.20 2.40
C TYR A 151 7.54 -9.14 0.97
N LEU A 152 7.13 -10.12 0.15
CA LEU A 152 7.38 -10.14 -1.30
C LEU A 152 6.07 -10.26 -2.05
N SER A 153 5.85 -9.39 -3.03
CA SER A 153 4.68 -9.39 -3.90
C SER A 153 5.06 -9.49 -5.36
N LEU A 154 4.46 -10.42 -6.07
CA LEU A 154 4.63 -10.64 -7.51
C LEU A 154 3.28 -10.53 -8.20
N GLY A 155 3.15 -9.63 -9.16
CA GLY A 155 1.91 -9.38 -9.89
C GLY A 155 2.07 -9.51 -11.40
N LEU A 156 1.04 -10.06 -12.05
CA LEU A 156 0.89 -10.13 -13.50
C LEU A 156 -0.50 -9.64 -13.87
N SER A 157 -0.62 -8.80 -14.89
CA SER A 157 -1.94 -8.34 -15.35
C SER A 157 -2.02 -8.19 -16.87
N GLY A 158 -3.26 -8.29 -17.36
CA GLY A 158 -3.60 -8.06 -18.76
C GLY A 158 -4.87 -7.23 -18.86
N LEU A 159 -4.89 -6.30 -19.81
CA LEU A 159 -6.05 -5.45 -20.11
C LEU A 159 -6.28 -5.47 -21.63
N LEU A 160 -7.52 -5.68 -22.03
CA LEU A 160 -7.98 -5.59 -23.40
C LEU A 160 -8.98 -4.45 -23.53
N GLU A 161 -8.76 -3.59 -24.51
CA GLU A 161 -9.64 -2.46 -24.81
C GLU A 161 -10.12 -2.50 -26.26
N LYS A 162 -11.37 -2.11 -26.46
CA LYS A 162 -11.98 -1.99 -27.79
C LYS A 162 -12.69 -0.67 -27.96
N ASP A 163 -12.29 0.09 -28.96
CA ASP A 163 -12.97 1.30 -29.37
C ASP A 163 -14.12 1.00 -30.34
N LEU A 164 -15.26 1.61 -30.10
CA LEU A 164 -16.50 1.51 -30.87
C LEU A 164 -16.97 2.90 -31.26
N PHE A 165 -17.87 2.98 -32.26
CA PHE A 165 -18.55 4.20 -32.66
C PHE A 165 -17.59 5.37 -32.94
N MET A 166 -16.59 5.14 -33.80
CA MET A 166 -15.54 6.14 -34.12
C MET A 166 -14.77 6.61 -32.86
N ARG A 167 -14.48 5.69 -31.97
CA ARG A 167 -13.74 5.91 -30.66
C ARG A 167 -14.52 6.77 -29.66
N ASN A 168 -15.87 6.90 -29.83
CA ASN A 168 -16.70 7.56 -28.83
C ASN A 168 -17.00 6.66 -27.62
N THR A 169 -16.89 5.33 -27.76
CA THR A 169 -17.10 4.35 -26.71
C THR A 169 -15.88 3.43 -26.65
N THR A 170 -15.28 3.27 -25.47
CA THR A 170 -14.24 2.25 -25.22
C THR A 170 -14.78 1.24 -24.23
N LEU A 171 -14.79 -0.03 -24.61
CA LEU A 171 -15.02 -1.15 -23.71
C LEU A 171 -13.65 -1.64 -23.22
N SER A 172 -13.56 -2.00 -21.95
CA SER A 172 -12.35 -2.55 -21.33
C SER A 172 -12.67 -3.81 -20.52
N ALA A 173 -11.78 -4.79 -20.57
CA ALA A 173 -11.79 -5.98 -19.72
C ALA A 173 -10.35 -6.32 -19.32
N GLY A 174 -10.11 -6.50 -18.03
CA GLY A 174 -8.79 -6.79 -17.48
C GLY A 174 -8.86 -7.88 -16.43
N LEU A 175 -7.75 -8.61 -16.34
CA LEU A 175 -7.52 -9.65 -15.32
C LEU A 175 -6.14 -9.41 -14.71
N SER A 176 -6.04 -9.53 -13.39
CA SER A 176 -4.75 -9.55 -12.69
C SER A 176 -4.67 -10.73 -11.73
N PHE A 177 -3.45 -11.16 -11.53
CA PHE A 177 -3.10 -12.19 -10.56
C PHE A 177 -1.90 -11.70 -9.75
N GLN A 178 -1.99 -11.79 -8.43
CA GLN A 178 -0.91 -11.41 -7.51
C GLN A 178 -0.68 -12.55 -6.53
N PHE A 179 0.60 -12.81 -6.28
CA PHE A 179 1.07 -13.72 -5.25
C PHE A 179 1.91 -12.94 -4.25
N ASP A 180 1.59 -13.10 -2.97
CA ASP A 180 2.27 -12.46 -1.87
C ASP A 180 2.85 -13.53 -0.93
N SER A 181 4.12 -13.37 -0.55
CA SER A 181 4.79 -14.14 0.49
C SER A 181 4.99 -13.25 1.71
N ILE A 182 4.65 -13.74 2.88
CA ILE A 182 4.67 -13.04 4.18
C ILE A 182 5.57 -13.85 5.09
N ASP A 183 6.73 -13.29 5.45
CA ASP A 183 7.80 -14.00 6.19
C ASP A 183 8.36 -13.13 7.33
N PRO A 184 7.57 -12.85 8.37
CA PRO A 184 8.00 -12.05 9.50
C PRO A 184 9.09 -12.82 10.30
N VAL A 185 10.11 -12.10 10.79
CA VAL A 185 11.26 -12.70 11.49
C VAL A 185 10.85 -13.59 12.66
N GLY A 186 9.78 -13.24 13.38
CA GLY A 186 9.24 -14.05 14.47
C GLY A 186 8.22 -15.11 14.05
N GLY A 187 8.07 -15.36 12.74
CA GLY A 187 7.01 -16.21 12.19
C GLY A 187 5.63 -15.55 12.20
N THR A 188 4.69 -16.12 11.46
CA THR A 188 3.28 -15.71 11.45
C THR A 188 2.56 -16.28 12.67
N PRO A 189 1.91 -15.45 13.49
CA PRO A 189 1.19 -15.94 14.66
C PRO A 189 -0.10 -16.65 14.26
N ASP A 190 -0.46 -17.67 15.03
CA ASP A 190 -1.80 -18.24 14.97
C ASP A 190 -2.84 -17.24 15.46
N ALA A 191 -3.94 -17.12 14.74
CA ALA A 191 -4.98 -16.16 15.06
C ALA A 191 -5.57 -16.40 16.48
N LEU A 192 -5.78 -15.32 17.22
CA LEU A 192 -6.39 -15.30 18.55
C LEU A 192 -5.61 -16.08 19.62
N THR A 193 -4.33 -16.37 19.42
CA THR A 193 -3.44 -16.93 20.45
C THR A 193 -2.80 -15.84 21.27
N SER A 194 -2.44 -16.17 22.52
CA SER A 194 -1.77 -15.22 23.43
C SER A 194 -0.42 -14.77 22.86
N MET A 195 -0.13 -13.49 22.99
CA MET A 195 1.16 -12.90 22.62
C MET A 195 2.27 -13.52 23.48
N LEU A 196 3.33 -13.98 22.81
CA LEU A 196 4.53 -14.43 23.53
C LEU A 196 5.24 -13.19 24.09
N VAL A 197 5.29 -13.09 25.42
CA VAL A 197 6.04 -12.02 26.10
C VAL A 197 7.49 -12.49 26.23
N PRO A 198 8.49 -11.72 25.78
CA PRO A 198 9.88 -12.05 26.03
C PRO A 198 10.09 -12.21 27.54
N THR A 199 10.53 -13.37 27.98
CA THR A 199 10.85 -13.59 29.40
C THR A 199 12.17 -12.92 29.71
N TYR A 200 12.14 -11.90 30.53
CA TYR A 200 13.37 -11.30 31.08
C TYR A 200 13.98 -12.31 32.05
N ILE A 201 14.99 -13.02 31.62
CA ILE A 201 15.84 -13.81 32.56
C ILE A 201 16.86 -12.83 33.16
N GLY A 202 16.41 -12.07 34.14
CA GLY A 202 17.30 -11.25 34.95
C GLY A 202 17.93 -12.07 36.02
N ASP A 203 19.19 -12.44 35.89
CA ASP A 203 20.08 -12.63 36.99
C ASP A 203 21.41 -11.92 36.69
N ASP A 204 21.77 -11.08 37.62
CA ASP A 204 22.96 -10.27 37.76
C ASP A 204 22.94 -8.84 37.16
N VAL A 205 22.80 -7.92 38.13
CA VAL A 205 23.14 -6.50 38.00
C VAL A 205 24.68 -6.38 37.88
N GLY A 206 25.20 -6.56 36.68
CA GLY A 206 26.55 -6.24 36.28
C GLY A 206 26.55 -5.10 35.29
N GLU A 207 27.24 -4.01 35.58
CA GLU A 207 27.49 -2.90 34.68
C GLU A 207 28.16 -3.39 33.38
N GLY A 208 27.41 -3.49 32.30
CA GLY A 208 27.92 -3.88 30.98
C GLY A 208 26.81 -3.88 29.98
N GLU A 209 27.07 -3.29 28.86
CA GLU A 209 26.20 -3.07 27.67
C GLU A 209 25.15 -4.18 27.48
N ASP A 210 23.85 -3.79 27.50
CA ASP A 210 22.70 -4.68 27.38
C ASP A 210 22.69 -5.38 26.01
N GLU A 211 23.44 -6.46 25.84
CA GLU A 211 23.20 -7.45 24.77
C GLU A 211 22.08 -8.39 25.25
N PHE A 212 20.91 -8.26 24.64
CA PHE A 212 19.85 -9.26 24.73
C PHE A 212 20.34 -10.54 24.06
N GLU A 213 20.82 -11.52 24.81
CA GLU A 213 21.00 -12.87 24.30
C GLU A 213 19.63 -13.57 24.26
N TRP A 214 19.19 -13.91 23.07
CA TRP A 214 18.13 -14.88 22.85
C TRP A 214 18.75 -16.26 23.08
N ASP A 215 18.19 -17.01 24.02
CA ASP A 215 18.48 -18.42 24.12
C ASP A 215 17.94 -19.11 22.86
N ASP A 216 18.82 -19.60 21.98
CA ASP A 216 18.48 -20.31 20.74
C ASP A 216 17.74 -21.65 21.00
N ASP A 217 17.55 -22.03 22.26
CA ASP A 217 16.84 -23.22 22.73
C ASP A 217 15.35 -22.96 23.05
N TYR A 218 14.79 -21.76 22.75
CA TYR A 218 13.34 -21.63 22.76
C TYR A 218 12.78 -22.49 21.65
N GLU A 219 12.20 -23.62 22.00
CA GLU A 219 11.26 -24.36 21.16
C GLU A 219 10.35 -23.34 20.49
N GLU A 220 10.35 -23.33 19.13
CA GLU A 220 9.42 -22.52 18.31
C GLU A 220 8.07 -22.63 18.99
N GLY A 221 7.59 -21.53 19.57
CA GLY A 221 6.39 -21.56 20.38
C GLY A 221 5.28 -22.17 19.54
N GLU A 222 4.58 -23.17 20.07
CA GLU A 222 3.52 -23.94 19.38
C GLU A 222 2.47 -23.06 18.67
N ASN A 223 2.54 -21.74 18.80
CA ASN A 223 1.59 -20.74 18.32
C ASN A 223 2.08 -19.89 17.14
N LYS A 224 3.20 -20.24 16.49
CA LYS A 224 3.69 -19.52 15.30
C LYS A 224 4.11 -20.50 14.22
N THR A 225 3.62 -20.26 13.01
CA THR A 225 4.08 -20.92 11.80
C THR A 225 5.19 -20.10 11.14
N GLY A 226 5.92 -20.68 10.20
CA GLY A 226 6.98 -19.98 9.45
C GLY A 226 6.45 -18.88 8.55
N SER A 227 6.64 -19.03 7.27
CA SER A 227 6.12 -18.11 6.24
C SER A 227 4.72 -18.51 5.79
N GLU A 228 3.92 -17.51 5.46
CA GLU A 228 2.58 -17.67 4.90
C GLU A 228 2.49 -17.02 3.50
N SER A 229 1.40 -17.30 2.81
CA SER A 229 1.16 -16.72 1.49
C SER A 229 -0.30 -16.39 1.27
N LYS A 230 -0.55 -15.48 0.34
CA LYS A 230 -1.89 -15.23 -0.20
C LYS A 230 -1.85 -14.99 -1.69
N THR A 231 -2.97 -15.24 -2.33
CA THR A 231 -3.18 -14.94 -3.75
C THR A 231 -4.34 -13.97 -3.92
N THR A 232 -4.20 -13.06 -4.87
CA THR A 232 -5.28 -12.14 -5.25
C THR A 232 -5.55 -12.29 -6.74
N THR A 233 -6.81 -12.49 -7.09
CA THR A 233 -7.27 -12.49 -8.48
C THR A 233 -8.29 -11.37 -8.66
N ASP A 234 -8.03 -10.45 -9.57
CA ASP A 234 -8.93 -9.35 -9.87
C ASP A 234 -9.44 -9.43 -11.31
N LEU A 235 -10.72 -9.15 -11.48
CA LEU A 235 -11.37 -8.90 -12.76
C LEU A 235 -11.88 -7.47 -12.78
N ILE A 236 -11.66 -6.76 -13.89
CA ILE A 236 -12.27 -5.46 -14.14
C ILE A 236 -12.96 -5.47 -15.50
N VAL A 237 -14.16 -4.93 -15.56
CA VAL A 237 -14.84 -4.60 -16.81
C VAL A 237 -15.30 -3.15 -16.76
N GLY A 238 -15.20 -2.45 -17.90
CA GLY A 238 -15.49 -1.03 -17.93
C GLY A 238 -16.02 -0.55 -19.27
N VAL A 239 -16.67 0.60 -19.20
CA VAL A 239 -17.08 1.37 -20.36
C VAL A 239 -16.74 2.84 -20.15
N THR A 240 -16.06 3.42 -21.12
CA THR A 240 -15.81 4.86 -21.20
C THR A 240 -16.59 5.40 -22.40
N GLN A 241 -17.38 6.44 -22.16
CA GLN A 241 -18.25 7.03 -23.18
C GLN A 241 -18.00 8.53 -23.30
N VAL A 242 -17.68 8.98 -24.48
CA VAL A 242 -17.73 10.40 -24.84
C VAL A 242 -19.18 10.76 -25.11
N ILE A 243 -19.80 11.52 -24.21
CA ILE A 243 -21.20 11.94 -24.30
C ILE A 243 -21.32 13.09 -25.30
N ASN A 244 -20.39 14.04 -25.22
CA ASN A 244 -20.30 15.18 -26.15
C ASN A 244 -18.88 15.78 -26.09
N ARG A 245 -18.61 16.87 -26.81
CA ARG A 245 -17.31 17.54 -26.88
C ARG A 245 -16.76 18.01 -25.53
N ARG A 246 -17.60 18.13 -24.49
CA ARG A 246 -17.26 18.65 -23.17
C ARG A 246 -17.38 17.61 -22.07
N MET A 247 -18.00 16.44 -22.36
CA MET A 247 -18.35 15.47 -21.32
C MET A 247 -17.92 14.06 -21.67
N LEU A 248 -17.19 13.45 -20.74
CA LEU A 248 -16.79 12.04 -20.75
C LEU A 248 -17.29 11.38 -19.48
N MET A 249 -17.82 10.18 -19.61
CA MET A 249 -18.25 9.34 -18.48
C MET A 249 -17.54 7.99 -18.54
N GLN A 250 -17.28 7.44 -17.36
CA GLN A 250 -16.70 6.10 -17.19
C GLN A 250 -17.47 5.33 -16.13
N PHE A 251 -17.72 4.06 -16.39
CA PHE A 251 -18.28 3.11 -15.44
C PHE A 251 -17.40 1.87 -15.42
N ASN A 252 -17.02 1.40 -14.25
CA ASN A 252 -16.27 0.17 -14.08
C ASN A 252 -16.94 -0.70 -13.00
N TYR A 253 -16.90 -1.99 -13.23
CA TYR A 253 -17.15 -3.01 -12.22
C TYR A 253 -15.85 -3.76 -11.98
N GLY A 254 -15.51 -3.99 -10.72
CA GLY A 254 -14.37 -4.79 -10.29
C GLY A 254 -14.82 -5.91 -9.37
N LEU A 255 -14.24 -7.08 -9.54
CA LEU A 255 -14.33 -8.22 -8.65
C LEU A 255 -12.91 -8.57 -8.20
N SER A 256 -12.71 -8.70 -6.89
CA SER A 256 -11.43 -9.11 -6.29
C SER A 256 -11.68 -10.32 -5.41
N VAL A 257 -10.95 -11.39 -5.64
CA VAL A 257 -10.96 -12.60 -4.81
C VAL A 257 -9.57 -12.78 -4.22
N VAL A 258 -9.50 -12.80 -2.90
CA VAL A 258 -8.28 -13.02 -2.12
C VAL A 258 -8.42 -14.31 -1.35
N ASP A 259 -7.38 -15.14 -1.36
CA ASP A 259 -7.30 -16.41 -0.65
C ASP A 259 -5.91 -16.57 -0.02
N GLY A 260 -5.86 -17.00 1.23
CA GLY A 260 -4.65 -17.18 2.02
C GLY A 260 -4.55 -16.23 3.21
N TYR A 261 -3.37 -16.07 3.75
CA TYR A 261 -3.12 -15.36 5.00
C TYR A 261 -3.39 -13.85 4.89
N MET A 262 -4.40 -13.34 5.61
CA MET A 262 -4.79 -11.92 5.62
C MET A 262 -4.73 -11.28 7.01
N THR A 263 -4.40 -12.05 8.04
CA THR A 263 -4.13 -11.52 9.37
C THR A 263 -2.88 -10.64 9.33
N ASP A 264 -2.92 -9.52 10.05
CA ASP A 264 -1.75 -8.67 10.22
C ASP A 264 -0.92 -9.23 11.40
N PRO A 265 0.29 -9.79 11.16
CA PRO A 265 1.08 -10.46 12.20
C PRO A 265 1.57 -9.50 13.30
N TYR A 266 1.42 -8.22 13.09
CA TYR A 266 1.89 -7.16 13.99
C TYR A 266 0.77 -6.50 14.80
N LYS A 267 -0.49 -6.91 14.59
CA LYS A 267 -1.62 -6.36 15.33
C LYS A 267 -2.02 -7.22 16.52
N LEU A 268 -2.11 -6.55 17.65
CA LEU A 268 -2.45 -7.12 18.94
C LEU A 268 -3.82 -6.60 19.40
N VAL A 269 -4.52 -7.43 20.15
CA VAL A 269 -5.84 -7.12 20.72
C VAL A 269 -5.83 -7.42 22.20
N SER A 270 -6.23 -6.48 23.04
CA SER A 270 -6.38 -6.72 24.48
C SER A 270 -7.70 -7.45 24.78
N VAL A 271 -7.61 -8.56 25.48
CA VAL A 271 -8.76 -9.23 26.10
C VAL A 271 -9.00 -8.54 27.45
N VAL A 272 -10.12 -7.83 27.58
CA VAL A 272 -10.43 -7.05 28.77
C VAL A 272 -11.57 -7.64 29.58
N ASP A 273 -11.53 -7.45 30.89
CA ASP A 273 -12.66 -7.78 31.78
C ASP A 273 -13.75 -6.68 31.76
N GLY A 274 -14.82 -6.89 32.52
CA GLY A 274 -15.94 -5.96 32.62
C GLY A 274 -15.59 -4.58 33.22
N ALA A 275 -14.38 -4.41 33.76
CA ALA A 275 -13.83 -3.14 34.25
C ALA A 275 -12.87 -2.48 33.23
N GLY A 276 -12.64 -3.11 32.09
CA GLY A 276 -11.71 -2.64 31.06
C GLY A 276 -10.25 -2.96 31.34
N MET A 277 -9.98 -3.84 32.31
CA MET A 277 -8.61 -4.26 32.64
C MET A 277 -8.18 -5.41 31.74
N THR A 278 -7.01 -5.28 31.13
CA THR A 278 -6.41 -6.31 30.28
C THR A 278 -6.11 -7.57 31.09
N GLN A 279 -6.67 -8.68 30.66
CA GLN A 279 -6.44 -10.02 31.21
C GLN A 279 -5.43 -10.80 30.37
N ASP A 280 -5.42 -10.53 29.04
CA ASP A 280 -4.50 -11.14 28.09
C ASP A 280 -4.33 -10.20 26.89
N VAL A 281 -3.26 -10.41 26.14
CA VAL A 281 -3.00 -9.75 24.85
C VAL A 281 -2.84 -10.85 23.81
N ILE A 282 -3.66 -10.82 22.79
CA ILE A 282 -3.70 -11.85 21.76
C ILE A 282 -3.38 -11.28 20.39
N TYR A 283 -2.94 -12.12 19.46
CA TYR A 283 -2.79 -11.74 18.07
C TYR A 283 -4.16 -11.55 17.40
N GLU A 284 -4.25 -10.63 16.45
CA GLU A 284 -5.43 -10.41 15.63
C GLU A 284 -5.78 -11.66 14.81
N GLY A 285 -7.04 -11.83 14.47
CA GLY A 285 -7.51 -12.90 13.57
C GLY A 285 -8.41 -12.33 12.50
N ARG A 286 -8.14 -12.66 11.22
CA ARG A 286 -9.01 -12.34 10.08
C ARG A 286 -9.31 -13.61 9.29
N PRO A 287 -10.46 -13.66 8.59
CA PRO A 287 -10.71 -14.75 7.65
C PRO A 287 -9.63 -14.83 6.57
N ASP A 288 -9.36 -16.04 6.09
CA ASP A 288 -8.38 -16.39 5.07
C ASP A 288 -8.89 -16.24 3.63
N SER A 289 -10.13 -15.80 3.46
CA SER A 289 -10.74 -15.52 2.17
C SER A 289 -11.50 -14.21 2.18
N ARG A 290 -11.49 -13.49 1.04
CA ARG A 290 -12.27 -12.26 0.86
C ARG A 290 -12.68 -12.08 -0.58
N THR A 291 -13.97 -11.88 -0.80
CA THR A 291 -14.53 -11.54 -2.12
C THR A 291 -15.12 -10.15 -2.07
N LYS A 292 -14.56 -9.25 -2.88
CA LYS A 292 -14.96 -7.85 -2.93
C LYS A 292 -15.48 -7.44 -4.30
N HIS A 293 -16.62 -6.77 -4.32
CA HIS A 293 -17.22 -6.14 -5.48
C HIS A 293 -17.05 -4.62 -5.42
N SER A 294 -16.71 -3.98 -6.52
CA SER A 294 -16.62 -2.53 -6.60
C SER A 294 -17.31 -1.98 -7.84
N PHE A 295 -18.04 -0.89 -7.66
CA PHE A 295 -18.70 -0.14 -8.72
C PHE A 295 -18.12 1.26 -8.71
N PHE A 296 -17.61 1.70 -9.86
CA PHE A 296 -16.99 3.00 -10.02
C PHE A 296 -17.67 3.76 -11.13
N TRP A 297 -17.97 5.03 -10.87
CA TRP A 297 -18.45 6.01 -11.83
C TRP A 297 -17.58 7.24 -11.77
N GLN A 298 -17.25 7.81 -12.94
CA GLN A 298 -16.57 9.09 -13.07
C GLN A 298 -17.19 9.90 -14.19
N THR A 299 -17.25 11.22 -13.99
CA THR A 299 -17.62 12.18 -15.03
C THR A 299 -16.61 13.31 -15.06
N LYS A 300 -16.08 13.59 -16.25
CA LYS A 300 -15.26 14.77 -16.53
C LYS A 300 -16.04 15.72 -17.41
N TYR A 301 -16.08 16.98 -17.00
CA TYR A 301 -16.78 18.01 -17.73
C TYR A 301 -15.89 19.23 -17.97
N ALA A 302 -15.67 19.57 -19.26
CA ALA A 302 -14.90 20.74 -19.65
C ALA A 302 -15.77 22.00 -19.63
N LEU A 303 -15.39 22.96 -18.78
CA LEU A 303 -15.89 24.32 -18.73
C LEU A 303 -14.97 25.25 -19.54
N ASP A 304 -15.40 26.46 -19.85
CA ASP A 304 -14.54 27.43 -20.53
C ASP A 304 -13.35 27.87 -19.65
N SER A 305 -13.50 27.82 -18.32
CA SER A 305 -12.48 28.20 -17.33
C SER A 305 -11.66 27.03 -16.76
N GLY A 306 -12.00 25.78 -17.10
CA GLY A 306 -11.33 24.63 -16.50
C GLY A 306 -12.05 23.30 -16.70
N VAL A 307 -11.73 22.32 -15.84
CA VAL A 307 -12.31 20.98 -15.91
C VAL A 307 -12.81 20.56 -14.53
N VAL A 308 -14.05 20.13 -14.46
CA VAL A 308 -14.63 19.41 -13.29
C VAL A 308 -14.44 17.92 -13.50
N ASP A 309 -13.94 17.23 -12.49
CA ASP A 309 -13.81 15.78 -12.44
C ASP A 309 -14.45 15.30 -11.14
N VAL A 310 -15.52 14.53 -11.23
CA VAL A 310 -16.24 13.94 -10.09
C VAL A 310 -16.31 12.45 -10.26
N SER A 311 -15.99 11.70 -9.22
CA SER A 311 -16.15 10.26 -9.20
C SER A 311 -16.79 9.76 -7.92
N TYR A 312 -17.45 8.62 -8.03
CA TYR A 312 -18.02 7.87 -6.93
C TYR A 312 -17.64 6.41 -7.05
N ARG A 313 -17.22 5.82 -5.93
CA ARG A 313 -16.99 4.38 -5.80
C ARG A 313 -17.81 3.83 -4.64
N PHE A 314 -18.55 2.78 -4.92
CA PHE A 314 -19.15 1.89 -3.93
C PHE A 314 -18.40 0.56 -3.95
N ALA A 315 -18.04 0.03 -2.79
CA ALA A 315 -17.51 -1.32 -2.70
C ALA A 315 -18.16 -2.04 -1.52
N THR A 316 -18.38 -3.34 -1.72
CA THR A 316 -18.95 -4.25 -0.73
C THR A 316 -18.20 -5.58 -0.79
N ASP A 317 -18.10 -6.30 0.32
CA ASP A 317 -17.42 -7.59 0.40
C ASP A 317 -18.12 -8.56 1.37
N ASP A 318 -17.63 -9.80 1.39
CA ASP A 318 -18.11 -10.88 2.25
C ASP A 318 -17.67 -10.75 3.73
N TRP A 319 -16.88 -9.72 4.06
CA TRP A 319 -16.61 -9.31 5.45
C TRP A 319 -17.64 -8.31 5.97
N GLU A 320 -18.76 -8.09 5.23
CA GLU A 320 -19.81 -7.10 5.51
C GLU A 320 -19.31 -5.64 5.50
N ILE A 321 -18.18 -5.37 4.83
CA ILE A 321 -17.68 -4.01 4.68
C ILE A 321 -18.32 -3.37 3.46
N ASP A 322 -19.15 -2.36 3.70
CA ASP A 322 -19.64 -1.43 2.69
C ASP A 322 -18.86 -0.12 2.76
N SER A 323 -18.37 0.34 1.63
CA SER A 323 -17.62 1.60 1.57
C SER A 323 -18.07 2.53 0.45
N HIS A 324 -18.01 3.82 0.73
CA HIS A 324 -18.38 4.90 -0.17
C HIS A 324 -17.21 5.89 -0.28
N THR A 325 -16.78 6.16 -1.52
CA THR A 325 -15.76 7.18 -1.79
C THR A 325 -16.30 8.17 -2.80
N ILE A 326 -16.26 9.45 -2.48
CA ILE A 326 -16.55 10.55 -3.39
C ILE A 326 -15.27 11.34 -3.59
N ASP A 327 -14.85 11.53 -4.82
CA ASP A 327 -13.74 12.38 -5.21
C ASP A 327 -14.23 13.52 -6.09
N SER A 328 -13.78 14.75 -5.82
CA SER A 328 -14.06 15.91 -6.65
C SER A 328 -12.78 16.71 -6.87
N ARG A 329 -12.45 16.98 -8.12
CA ARG A 329 -11.35 17.84 -8.53
C ARG A 329 -11.86 18.91 -9.46
N PHE A 330 -11.40 20.12 -9.26
CA PHE A 330 -11.72 21.22 -10.14
C PHE A 330 -10.44 21.92 -10.60
N ARG A 331 -10.07 21.74 -11.86
CA ARG A 331 -8.93 22.40 -12.45
C ARG A 331 -9.35 23.78 -12.96
N PHE A 332 -8.80 24.84 -12.36
CA PHE A 332 -8.91 26.22 -12.85
C PHE A 332 -7.69 26.56 -13.68
N ASN A 333 -7.88 26.96 -14.91
CA ASN A 333 -6.78 27.49 -15.73
C ASN A 333 -6.53 28.94 -15.35
N LEU A 334 -5.26 29.25 -15.04
CA LEU A 334 -4.76 30.61 -14.71
C LEU A 334 -3.80 31.08 -15.81
N GLY A 335 -4.40 31.56 -16.92
CA GLY A 335 -3.63 31.85 -18.13
C GLY A 335 -3.23 30.60 -18.90
N ASP A 336 -2.19 30.70 -19.75
CA ASP A 336 -1.86 29.66 -20.72
C ASP A 336 -1.06 28.49 -20.11
N ASN A 337 -0.26 28.74 -19.05
CA ASN A 337 0.69 27.76 -18.53
C ASN A 337 0.48 27.38 -17.05
N ASN A 338 -0.47 28.01 -16.36
CA ASN A 338 -0.68 27.77 -14.94
C ASN A 338 -2.10 27.30 -14.66
N TYR A 339 -2.27 26.48 -13.65
CA TYR A 339 -3.56 26.06 -13.12
C TYR A 339 -3.51 25.82 -11.62
N ILE A 340 -4.65 25.92 -10.97
CA ILE A 340 -4.90 25.47 -9.61
C ILE A 340 -5.94 24.35 -9.67
N GLN A 341 -5.71 23.27 -8.93
CA GLN A 341 -6.61 22.12 -8.90
C GLN A 341 -6.90 21.69 -7.46
N PRO A 342 -7.87 22.32 -6.78
CA PRO A 342 -8.37 21.80 -5.51
C PRO A 342 -8.92 20.38 -5.69
N HIS A 343 -8.67 19.55 -4.68
CA HIS A 343 -9.14 18.18 -4.59
C HIS A 343 -9.83 17.97 -3.26
N LEU A 344 -11.05 17.44 -3.27
CA LEU A 344 -11.82 17.04 -2.12
C LEU A 344 -12.13 15.55 -2.21
N ARG A 345 -11.86 14.81 -1.14
CA ARG A 345 -12.22 13.39 -1.00
C ARG A 345 -13.03 13.19 0.27
N TYR A 346 -14.14 12.49 0.14
CA TYR A 346 -14.92 11.95 1.26
C TYR A 346 -14.90 10.43 1.20
N TYR A 347 -14.64 9.79 2.35
CA TYR A 347 -14.64 8.35 2.49
C TYR A 347 -15.38 7.94 3.75
N GLN A 348 -16.20 6.89 3.63
CA GLN A 348 -16.89 6.25 4.74
C GLN A 348 -16.93 4.75 4.50
N GLN A 349 -16.78 3.95 5.57
CA GLN A 349 -17.00 2.50 5.54
C GLN A 349 -17.71 2.01 6.81
N SER A 350 -18.38 0.86 6.71
CA SER A 350 -18.85 0.07 7.85
C SER A 350 -17.70 -0.66 8.53
N ALA A 351 -17.92 -1.18 9.74
CA ALA A 351 -17.03 -2.15 10.37
C ALA A 351 -17.16 -3.52 9.68
N ALA A 352 -16.11 -4.34 9.76
CA ALA A 352 -16.21 -5.75 9.39
C ALA A 352 -17.04 -6.54 10.38
N GLU A 353 -17.69 -7.64 9.94
CA GLU A 353 -18.54 -8.49 10.78
C GLU A 353 -17.81 -9.01 12.02
N PHE A 354 -16.55 -9.40 11.87
CA PHE A 354 -15.72 -9.94 12.94
C PHE A 354 -15.11 -8.86 13.85
N TYR A 355 -15.21 -7.58 13.48
CA TYR A 355 -14.74 -6.45 14.28
C TYR A 355 -15.90 -5.91 15.13
N ARG A 356 -15.82 -6.18 16.43
CA ARG A 356 -16.79 -5.66 17.42
C ARG A 356 -16.01 -4.89 18.49
N PRO A 357 -16.40 -3.62 18.75
CA PRO A 357 -15.81 -2.84 19.83
C PRO A 357 -16.19 -3.38 21.22
#